data_be9a215fb8bd8fad0309eaf96d7b373c
#
_entry.id   be9a215fb8bd8fad0309eaf96d7b373c
#
_cell.length_a   1.000
_cell.length_b   1.000
_cell.length_c   1.000
_cell.angle_alpha   90.00
_cell.angle_beta   90.00
_cell.angle_gamma   90.00
#
_symmetry.space_group_name_H-M   'P 1'
#
loop_
_entity.id
_entity.type
_entity.pdbx_description
1 polymer ?
#
loop_
_entity_poly.entity_id
_entity_poly.type
_entity_poly.pdbx_seq_one_letter_code
_entity_poly.pdbx_strand_id
1 'polypeptide(L)'
;AYFIFGIFSLVVSLLISIFMVRLPKGPSELAANVPRKKAQQGENTKTTLTKWGYTLKEVTKMKLFWVLAVGFIFVGFYVSGMSVQYTSYLYKLGFSATYVANIGSIFAFFSILGNLCGGLFFDKLGIKKTLLLSSVMVVLCGISLVFIPGIPALGYLFAILLGITIFAYIIGPSYLTGALFGDREFGTILGIVQVF
;
A
#
# COMPACT_ATOMS: atom_id res chain seq x y z
N ALA A 1 20.31 -0.40 14.13
CA ALA A 1 19.27 -1.24 13.54
C ALA A 1 18.26 -0.40 12.73
N TYR A 2 17.67 0.67 13.28
CA TYR A 2 16.63 1.48 12.61
C TYR A 2 17.12 2.25 11.38
N PHE A 3 18.37 2.70 11.38
CA PHE A 3 18.98 3.36 10.21
C PHE A 3 19.10 2.41 9.02
N ILE A 4 19.49 1.17 9.29
CA ILE A 4 19.56 0.10 8.27
C ILE A 4 18.17 -0.22 7.73
N PHE A 5 17.16 -0.30 8.62
CA PHE A 5 15.77 -0.51 8.26
C PHE A 5 15.22 0.64 7.40
N GLY A 6 15.57 1.88 7.72
CA GLY A 6 15.18 3.07 6.94
C GLY A 6 15.77 3.06 5.54
N ILE A 7 17.07 2.80 5.41
CA ILE A 7 17.73 2.71 4.10
C ILE A 7 17.19 1.53 3.29
N PHE A 8 17.00 0.38 3.93
CA PHE A 8 16.45 -0.80 3.28
C PHE A 8 15.03 -0.56 2.77
N SER A 9 14.16 0.04 3.59
CA SER A 9 12.81 0.44 3.21
C SER A 9 12.79 1.43 2.04
N LEU A 10 13.72 2.40 2.04
CA LEU A 10 13.88 3.38 0.97
C LEU A 10 14.26 2.71 -0.34
N VAL A 11 15.27 1.84 -0.32
CA VAL A 11 15.75 1.14 -1.52
C VAL A 11 14.64 0.24 -2.09
N VAL A 12 13.97 -0.51 -1.23
CA VAL A 12 12.91 -1.43 -1.65
C VAL A 12 11.70 -0.68 -2.19
N SER A 13 11.25 0.38 -1.51
CA SER A 13 10.14 1.21 -1.96
C SER A 13 10.43 1.89 -3.30
N LEU A 14 11.66 2.40 -3.50
CA LEU A 14 12.11 2.93 -4.78
C LEU A 14 12.16 1.87 -5.87
N LEU A 15 12.70 0.69 -5.59
CA LEU A 15 12.76 -0.41 -6.57
C LEU A 15 11.35 -0.83 -7.00
N ILE A 16 10.44 -1.01 -6.04
CA ILE A 16 9.04 -1.37 -6.35
C ILE A 16 8.39 -0.27 -7.19
N SER A 17 8.56 1.00 -6.80
CA SER A 17 8.00 2.14 -7.53
C SER A 17 8.53 2.23 -8.96
N ILE A 18 9.84 2.04 -9.17
CA ILE A 18 10.48 2.08 -10.48
C ILE A 18 10.04 0.88 -11.33
N PHE A 19 9.99 -0.33 -10.75
CA PHE A 19 9.57 -1.54 -11.46
C PHE A 19 8.11 -1.49 -11.85
N MET A 20 7.21 -1.02 -10.99
CA MET A 20 5.79 -0.86 -11.30
C MET A 20 5.52 0.28 -12.28
N VAL A 21 6.36 1.33 -12.28
CA VAL A 21 6.27 2.41 -13.28
C VAL A 21 6.68 1.93 -14.68
N ARG A 22 7.50 0.89 -14.77
CA ARG A 22 7.96 0.29 -16.03
C ARG A 22 7.10 -0.87 -16.54
N LEU A 23 5.93 -1.10 -15.95
CA LEU A 23 5.03 -2.14 -16.44
C LEU A 23 4.69 -1.91 -17.92
N PRO A 24 4.83 -2.96 -18.75
CA PRO A 24 4.64 -2.84 -20.20
C PRO A 24 3.22 -2.42 -20.53
N LYS A 25 3.08 -1.63 -21.61
CA LYS A 25 1.84 -1.23 -22.26
C LYS A 25 1.12 -2.50 -22.76
N GLY A 26 0.38 -3.17 -21.87
CA GLY A 26 -0.42 -4.35 -22.20
C GLY A 26 -1.92 -4.07 -22.07
N PRO A 27 -2.78 -5.00 -22.47
CA PRO A 27 -4.24 -4.86 -22.38
C PRO A 27 -4.74 -4.54 -20.96
N SER A 28 -3.94 -4.82 -19.93
CA SER A 28 -4.21 -4.49 -18.51
C SER A 28 -4.23 -2.98 -18.21
N GLU A 29 -3.55 -2.15 -19.00
CA GLU A 29 -3.64 -0.67 -18.85
C GLU A 29 -5.01 -0.14 -19.30
N LEU A 30 -5.65 -0.80 -20.24
CA LEU A 30 -7.00 -0.45 -20.71
C LEU A 30 -8.06 -0.70 -19.62
N ALA A 31 -7.91 -1.75 -18.82
CA ALA A 31 -8.85 -2.10 -17.76
C ALA A 31 -8.83 -1.11 -16.59
N ALA A 32 -7.66 -0.55 -16.24
CA ALA A 32 -7.51 0.44 -15.19
C ALA A 32 -8.02 1.83 -15.57
N ASN A 33 -8.13 2.12 -16.86
CA ASN A 33 -8.56 3.42 -17.39
C ASN A 33 -9.97 3.40 -18.02
N VAL A 34 -10.67 2.27 -18.02
CA VAL A 34 -12.07 2.25 -18.49
C VAL A 34 -12.94 2.89 -17.39
N PRO A 35 -13.54 4.08 -17.66
CA PRO A 35 -14.53 4.62 -16.74
C PRO A 35 -15.65 3.58 -16.66
N ARG A 36 -16.00 3.15 -15.45
CA ARG A 36 -17.18 2.32 -15.19
C ARG A 36 -18.39 3.08 -15.75
N LYS A 37 -18.74 2.81 -17.01
CA LYS A 37 -20.02 3.25 -17.56
C LYS A 37 -21.07 2.69 -16.62
N LYS A 38 -21.85 3.59 -16.01
CA LYS A 38 -23.04 3.25 -15.25
C LYS A 38 -23.79 2.16 -15.99
N ALA A 39 -24.01 1.04 -15.35
CA ALA A 39 -24.87 0.00 -15.87
C ALA A 39 -26.23 0.65 -16.15
N GLN A 40 -26.54 0.89 -17.41
CA GLN A 40 -27.89 1.22 -17.84
C GLN A 40 -28.72 -0.04 -17.60
N GLN A 41 -29.69 0.10 -16.71
CA GLN A 41 -30.81 -0.82 -16.59
C GLN A 41 -31.45 -0.95 -17.97
N GLY A 42 -31.57 -2.15 -18.44
CA GLY A 42 -32.39 -2.47 -19.59
C GLY A 42 -32.09 -3.87 -20.12
N GLU A 43 -33.06 -4.74 -19.84
CA GLU A 43 -33.41 -5.95 -20.59
C GLU A 43 -32.66 -7.27 -20.39
N ASN A 44 -33.49 -8.23 -19.98
CA ASN A 44 -33.37 -9.67 -19.99
C ASN A 44 -32.52 -10.24 -21.13
N THR A 45 -31.29 -10.56 -20.83
CA THR A 45 -30.58 -11.63 -21.53
C THR A 45 -29.74 -12.36 -20.50
N LYS A 46 -29.93 -13.67 -20.37
CA LYS A 46 -29.05 -14.56 -19.61
C LYS A 46 -27.66 -14.55 -20.27
N THR A 47 -26.97 -13.43 -20.15
CA THR A 47 -25.59 -13.31 -20.56
C THR A 47 -24.78 -13.89 -19.39
N THR A 48 -24.25 -15.07 -19.59
CA THR A 48 -23.14 -15.58 -18.79
C THR A 48 -22.09 -14.49 -18.82
N LEU A 49 -22.02 -13.71 -17.73
CA LEU A 49 -21.00 -12.69 -17.55
C LEU A 49 -19.67 -13.44 -17.55
N THR A 50 -19.01 -13.50 -18.68
CA THR A 50 -17.64 -13.98 -18.78
C THR A 50 -16.82 -13.06 -17.87
N LYS A 51 -16.55 -13.54 -16.65
CA LYS A 51 -15.71 -12.83 -15.68
C LYS A 51 -14.37 -12.60 -16.38
N TRP A 52 -14.08 -11.32 -16.64
CA TRP A 52 -12.79 -10.94 -17.20
C TRP A 52 -11.70 -11.21 -16.16
N GLY A 53 -10.62 -11.82 -16.60
CA GLY A 53 -9.47 -12.03 -15.72
C GLY A 53 -8.72 -13.32 -15.99
N TYR A 54 -7.62 -13.46 -15.29
CA TYR A 54 -6.72 -14.59 -15.36
C TYR A 54 -7.08 -15.65 -14.32
N THR A 55 -6.74 -16.91 -14.61
CA THR A 55 -6.76 -17.99 -13.62
C THR A 55 -5.51 -17.96 -12.77
N LEU A 56 -5.55 -18.55 -11.57
CA LEU A 56 -4.38 -18.63 -10.68
C LEU A 56 -3.16 -19.24 -11.39
N LYS A 57 -3.36 -20.30 -12.19
CA LYS A 57 -2.29 -20.96 -12.96
C LYS A 57 -1.62 -20.04 -13.98
N GLU A 58 -2.38 -19.10 -14.54
CA GLU A 58 -1.86 -18.12 -15.48
C GLU A 58 -1.10 -17.00 -14.73
N VAL A 59 -1.68 -16.53 -13.64
CA VAL A 59 -1.10 -15.46 -12.81
C VAL A 59 0.23 -15.87 -12.20
N THR A 60 0.35 -17.08 -11.68
CA THR A 60 1.61 -17.58 -11.08
C THR A 60 2.74 -17.73 -12.09
N LYS A 61 2.44 -17.83 -13.39
CA LYS A 61 3.45 -17.82 -14.47
C LYS A 61 3.91 -16.41 -14.85
N MET A 62 3.16 -15.39 -14.46
CA MET A 62 3.49 -13.99 -14.77
C MET A 62 4.57 -13.47 -13.82
N LYS A 63 5.63 -12.89 -14.36
CA LYS A 63 6.66 -12.21 -13.55
C LYS A 63 6.07 -11.10 -12.67
N LEU A 64 5.02 -10.45 -13.15
CA LEU A 64 4.30 -9.38 -12.43
C LEU A 64 3.76 -9.85 -11.09
N PHE A 65 3.21 -11.06 -11.01
CA PHE A 65 2.69 -11.63 -9.77
C PHE A 65 3.78 -11.73 -8.69
N TRP A 66 4.94 -12.25 -9.06
CA TRP A 66 6.06 -12.41 -8.12
C TRP A 66 6.65 -11.07 -7.69
N VAL A 67 6.71 -10.09 -8.59
CA VAL A 67 7.15 -8.72 -8.23
C VAL A 67 6.17 -8.10 -7.23
N LEU A 68 4.86 -8.27 -7.42
CA LEU A 68 3.86 -7.80 -6.47
C LEU A 68 3.95 -8.52 -5.12
N ALA A 69 4.04 -9.85 -5.13
CA ALA A 69 4.16 -10.65 -3.91
C ALA A 69 5.38 -10.23 -3.08
N VAL A 70 6.55 -10.13 -3.71
CA VAL A 70 7.77 -9.64 -3.05
C VAL A 70 7.57 -8.20 -2.55
N GLY A 71 6.94 -7.34 -3.35
CA GLY A 71 6.63 -5.97 -2.95
C GLY A 71 5.76 -5.92 -1.69
N PHE A 72 4.72 -6.73 -1.61
CA PHE A 72 3.85 -6.77 -0.43
C PHE A 72 4.53 -7.35 0.80
N ILE A 73 5.42 -8.34 0.65
CA ILE A 73 6.26 -8.81 1.76
C ILE A 73 7.03 -7.64 2.38
N PHE A 74 7.71 -6.83 1.56
CA PHE A 74 8.50 -5.70 2.06
C PHE A 74 7.63 -4.60 2.68
N VAL A 75 6.48 -4.29 2.09
CA VAL A 75 5.53 -3.34 2.65
C VAL A 75 4.98 -3.86 3.99
N GLY A 76 4.66 -5.14 4.08
CA GLY A 76 4.22 -5.79 5.31
C GLY A 76 5.27 -5.72 6.42
N PHE A 77 6.53 -6.04 6.12
CA PHE A 77 7.64 -5.88 7.07
C PHE A 77 7.82 -4.43 7.53
N TYR A 78 7.73 -3.48 6.60
CA TYR A 78 7.82 -2.07 6.93
C TYR A 78 6.69 -1.63 7.87
N VAL A 79 5.44 -1.89 7.49
CA VAL A 79 4.27 -1.46 8.27
C VAL A 79 4.25 -2.15 9.64
N SER A 80 4.45 -3.46 9.69
CA SER A 80 4.49 -4.21 10.95
C SER A 80 5.66 -3.78 11.82
N GLY A 81 6.86 -3.63 11.25
CA GLY A 81 8.04 -3.17 11.96
C GLY A 81 7.88 -1.77 12.54
N MET A 82 7.36 -0.83 11.74
CA MET A 82 7.18 0.55 12.18
C MET A 82 6.06 0.69 13.21
N SER A 83 4.88 0.09 12.95
CA SER A 83 3.71 0.26 13.83
C SER A 83 3.85 -0.43 15.19
N VAL A 84 4.64 -1.50 15.28
CA VAL A 84 4.86 -2.20 16.56
C VAL A 84 6.09 -1.66 17.31
N GLN A 85 7.16 -1.33 16.58
CA GLN A 85 8.45 -1.00 17.17
C GLN A 85 8.60 0.48 17.57
N TYR A 86 7.84 1.43 16.99
CA TYR A 86 8.03 2.86 17.28
C TYR A 86 7.83 3.16 18.77
N THR A 87 6.89 2.51 19.43
CA THR A 87 6.59 2.70 20.85
C THR A 87 7.81 2.36 21.70
N SER A 88 8.37 1.17 21.50
CA SER A 88 9.57 0.72 22.20
C SER A 88 10.79 1.61 21.91
N TYR A 89 10.90 2.08 20.67
CA TYR A 89 11.95 3.00 20.27
C TYR A 89 11.87 4.34 20.99
N LEU A 90 10.70 4.96 21.06
CA LEU A 90 10.49 6.22 21.75
C LEU A 90 10.75 6.12 23.26
N TYR A 91 10.32 5.02 23.89
CA TYR A 91 10.65 4.78 25.32
C TYR A 91 12.16 4.64 25.55
N LYS A 92 12.89 3.96 24.66
CA LYS A 92 14.35 3.83 24.75
C LYS A 92 15.08 5.16 24.58
N LEU A 93 14.48 6.11 23.87
CA LEU A 93 14.99 7.48 23.75
C LEU A 93 14.69 8.36 24.97
N GLY A 94 13.96 7.86 25.97
CA GLY A 94 13.63 8.58 27.20
C GLY A 94 12.39 9.47 27.08
N PHE A 95 11.59 9.34 26.04
CA PHE A 95 10.35 10.11 25.92
C PHE A 95 9.30 9.65 26.93
N SER A 96 8.51 10.60 27.44
CA SER A 96 7.45 10.33 28.41
C SER A 96 6.33 9.46 27.84
N ALA A 97 5.66 8.71 28.75
CA ALA A 97 4.50 7.91 28.37
C ALA A 97 3.40 8.73 27.69
N THR A 98 3.19 9.98 28.14
CA THR A 98 2.22 10.91 27.56
C THR A 98 2.57 11.25 26.12
N TYR A 99 3.85 11.51 25.83
CA TYR A 99 4.29 11.80 24.45
C TYR A 99 4.06 10.58 23.55
N VAL A 100 4.44 9.39 23.98
CA VAL A 100 4.26 8.15 23.22
C VAL A 100 2.77 7.86 22.96
N ALA A 101 1.92 8.07 23.98
CA ALA A 101 0.47 7.93 23.84
C ALA A 101 -0.13 8.93 22.83
N ASN A 102 0.33 10.19 22.84
CA ASN A 102 -0.10 11.19 21.87
C ASN A 102 0.28 10.81 20.45
N ILE A 103 1.50 10.33 20.23
CA ILE A 103 1.95 9.80 18.93
C ILE A 103 1.04 8.66 18.46
N GLY A 104 0.73 7.71 19.35
CA GLY A 104 -0.18 6.60 19.06
C GLY A 104 -1.60 7.04 18.70
N SER A 105 -2.14 8.04 19.41
CA SER A 105 -3.47 8.58 19.14
C SER A 105 -3.54 9.27 17.77
N ILE A 106 -2.53 10.05 17.43
CA ILE A 106 -2.43 10.71 16.12
C ILE A 106 -2.28 9.68 15.01
N PHE A 107 -1.42 8.68 15.19
CA PHE A 107 -1.30 7.56 14.25
C PHE A 107 -2.65 6.88 14.02
N ALA A 108 -3.38 6.52 15.08
CA ALA A 108 -4.68 5.87 14.98
C ALA A 108 -5.71 6.74 14.23
N PHE A 109 -5.78 8.02 14.55
CA PHE A 109 -6.68 8.96 13.87
C PHE A 109 -6.38 9.06 12.37
N PHE A 110 -5.11 9.28 12.01
CA PHE A 110 -4.72 9.40 10.61
C PHE A 110 -4.76 8.07 9.85
N SER A 111 -4.68 6.92 10.53
CA SER A 111 -4.90 5.63 9.89
C SER A 111 -6.35 5.42 9.46
N ILE A 112 -7.31 5.90 10.25
CA ILE A 112 -8.72 5.89 9.85
C ILE A 112 -8.92 6.77 8.62
N LEU A 113 -8.40 7.99 8.62
CA LEU A 113 -8.48 8.90 7.47
C LEU A 113 -7.79 8.32 6.23
N GLY A 114 -6.60 7.74 6.41
CA GLY A 114 -5.86 7.10 5.32
C GLY A 114 -6.65 5.96 4.67
N ASN A 115 -7.27 5.11 5.46
CA ASN A 115 -8.10 4.01 4.95
C ASN A 115 -9.37 4.51 4.26
N LEU A 116 -10.05 5.51 4.80
CA LEU A 116 -11.23 6.11 4.16
C LEU A 116 -10.89 6.76 2.82
N CYS A 117 -9.77 7.46 2.75
CA CYS A 117 -9.33 8.16 1.54
C CYS A 117 -8.55 7.26 0.57
N GLY A 118 -8.07 6.11 1.01
CA GLY A 118 -7.20 5.23 0.24
C GLY A 118 -7.81 4.78 -1.09
N GLY A 119 -9.09 4.40 -1.09
CA GLY A 119 -9.82 4.08 -2.32
C GLY A 119 -9.89 5.27 -3.28
N LEU A 120 -10.14 6.47 -2.75
CA LEU A 120 -10.20 7.71 -3.55
C LEU A 120 -8.85 8.06 -4.18
N PHE A 121 -7.74 7.77 -3.51
CA PHE A 121 -6.41 7.97 -4.08
C PHE A 121 -6.19 7.07 -5.30
N PHE A 122 -6.54 5.79 -5.20
CA PHE A 122 -6.44 4.88 -6.32
C PHE A 122 -7.37 5.25 -7.48
N ASP A 123 -8.60 5.67 -7.18
CA ASP A 123 -9.60 6.02 -8.20
C ASP A 123 -9.28 7.34 -8.92
N LYS A 124 -8.82 8.37 -8.18
CA LYS A 124 -8.56 9.70 -8.75
C LYS A 124 -7.17 9.85 -9.34
N LEU A 125 -6.14 9.36 -8.66
CA LEU A 125 -4.75 9.51 -9.07
C LEU A 125 -4.28 8.35 -9.97
N GLY A 126 -4.97 7.21 -9.90
CA GLY A 126 -4.58 5.98 -10.55
C GLY A 126 -3.44 5.27 -9.83
N ILE A 127 -3.18 4.02 -10.19
CA ILE A 127 -2.25 3.11 -9.52
C ILE A 127 -0.85 3.70 -9.40
N LYS A 128 -0.28 4.19 -10.51
CA LYS A 128 1.12 4.65 -10.56
C LYS A 128 1.38 5.82 -9.62
N LYS A 129 0.52 6.85 -9.67
CA LYS A 129 0.69 8.06 -8.86
C LYS A 129 0.45 7.77 -7.38
N THR A 130 -0.53 6.91 -7.07
CA THR A 130 -0.83 6.53 -5.68
C THR A 130 0.32 5.75 -5.05
N LEU A 131 0.90 4.78 -5.79
CA LEU A 131 2.06 4.03 -5.32
C LEU A 131 3.29 4.93 -5.17
N LEU A 132 3.54 5.84 -6.10
CA LEU A 132 4.64 6.81 -5.98
C LEU A 132 4.45 7.71 -4.75
N LEU A 133 3.24 8.24 -4.56
CA LEU A 133 2.91 9.08 -3.41
C LEU A 133 3.11 8.33 -2.09
N SER A 134 2.60 7.09 -1.99
CA SER A 134 2.78 6.27 -0.79
C SER A 134 4.26 5.96 -0.54
N SER A 135 5.05 5.69 -1.59
CA SER A 135 6.49 5.47 -1.46
C SER A 135 7.23 6.69 -0.91
N VAL A 136 6.92 7.88 -1.42
CA VAL A 136 7.50 9.15 -0.90
C VAL A 136 7.11 9.36 0.56
N MET A 137 5.85 9.13 0.93
CA MET A 137 5.41 9.25 2.32
C MET A 137 6.11 8.26 3.25
N VAL A 138 6.32 7.01 2.81
CA VAL A 138 7.08 5.98 3.55
C VAL A 138 8.51 6.43 3.82
N VAL A 139 9.18 7.01 2.82
CA VAL A 139 10.54 7.54 2.96
C VAL A 139 10.58 8.70 3.96
N LEU A 140 9.66 9.66 3.83
CA LEU A 140 9.56 10.79 4.76
C LEU A 140 9.24 10.34 6.18
N CYS A 141 8.41 9.31 6.34
CA CYS A 141 8.12 8.70 7.63
C CYS A 141 9.39 8.13 8.29
N GLY A 142 10.20 7.37 7.53
CA GLY A 142 11.48 6.84 8.02
C GLY A 142 12.47 7.94 8.39
N ILE A 143 12.60 8.98 7.56
CA ILE A 143 13.44 10.15 7.85
C ILE A 143 12.98 10.83 9.13
N SER A 144 11.67 11.09 9.28
CA SER A 144 11.12 11.71 10.49
C SER A 144 11.48 10.92 11.74
N LEU A 145 11.38 9.58 11.71
CA LEU A 145 11.71 8.72 12.85
C LEU A 145 13.18 8.85 13.27
N VAL A 146 14.10 8.95 12.31
CA VAL A 146 15.55 9.08 12.59
C VAL A 146 15.88 10.39 13.28
N PHE A 147 15.19 11.48 12.93
CA PHE A 147 15.47 12.82 13.48
C PHE A 147 14.67 13.17 14.73
N ILE A 148 13.77 12.31 15.22
CA ILE A 148 13.02 12.53 16.47
C ILE A 148 13.91 12.88 17.66
N PRO A 149 15.10 12.24 17.89
CA PRO A 149 15.94 12.55 19.05
C PRO A 149 16.41 14.01 19.11
N GLY A 150 16.63 14.63 17.94
CA GLY A 150 17.02 16.03 17.85
C GLY A 150 15.84 17.00 17.81
N ILE A 151 14.72 16.57 17.23
CA ILE A 151 13.54 17.40 17.04
C ILE A 151 12.28 16.59 17.40
N PRO A 152 11.83 16.61 18.66
CA PRO A 152 10.66 15.83 19.11
C PRO A 152 9.38 16.10 18.33
N ALA A 153 9.22 17.29 17.75
CA ALA A 153 8.06 17.63 16.92
C ALA A 153 7.91 16.71 15.69
N LEU A 154 9.01 16.14 15.18
CA LEU A 154 8.98 15.18 14.07
C LEU A 154 8.28 13.88 14.41
N GLY A 155 8.10 13.55 15.68
CA GLY A 155 7.28 12.41 16.11
C GLY A 155 5.81 12.57 15.69
N TYR A 156 5.26 13.75 15.72
CA TYR A 156 3.91 14.02 15.24
C TYR A 156 3.81 13.86 13.71
N LEU A 157 4.80 14.37 12.99
CA LEU A 157 4.88 14.19 11.54
C LEU A 157 5.01 12.70 11.17
N PHE A 158 5.86 11.95 11.88
CA PHE A 158 5.98 10.51 11.75
C PHE A 158 4.62 9.81 11.91
N ALA A 159 3.87 10.13 12.97
CA ALA A 159 2.57 9.54 13.25
C ALA A 159 1.53 9.81 12.13
N ILE A 160 1.50 11.04 11.62
CA ILE A 160 0.63 11.45 10.52
C ILE A 160 0.97 10.66 9.25
N LEU A 161 2.24 10.63 8.88
CA LEU A 161 2.70 9.96 7.66
C LEU A 161 2.49 8.45 7.74
N LEU A 162 2.83 7.83 8.88
CA LEU A 162 2.62 6.40 9.09
C LEU A 162 1.13 6.04 9.02
N GLY A 163 0.27 6.85 9.67
CA GLY A 163 -1.16 6.64 9.67
C GLY A 163 -1.76 6.72 8.26
N ILE A 164 -1.44 7.78 7.53
CA ILE A 164 -1.97 7.94 6.17
C ILE A 164 -1.50 6.80 5.25
N THR A 165 -0.23 6.37 5.33
CA THR A 165 0.32 5.37 4.40
C THR A 165 -0.19 3.96 4.62
N ILE A 166 -0.86 3.68 5.73
CA ILE A 166 -1.38 2.34 6.04
C ILE A 166 -2.40 1.82 5.01
N PHE A 167 -3.09 2.74 4.29
CA PHE A 167 -4.03 2.36 3.24
C PHE A 167 -3.36 1.55 2.12
N ALA A 168 -2.12 1.84 1.81
CA ALA A 168 -1.39 1.16 0.75
C ALA A 168 -1.16 -0.33 1.10
N TYR A 169 -1.02 -0.64 2.39
CA TYR A 169 -0.91 -2.00 2.89
C TYR A 169 -2.26 -2.73 2.95
N ILE A 170 -3.31 -2.04 3.40
CA ILE A 170 -4.63 -2.66 3.62
C ILE A 170 -5.43 -2.76 2.31
N ILE A 171 -5.49 -1.67 1.54
CA ILE A 171 -6.32 -1.57 0.33
C ILE A 171 -5.52 -1.97 -0.91
N GLY A 172 -4.20 -1.71 -0.91
CA GLY A 172 -3.32 -1.94 -2.05
C GLY A 172 -3.41 -3.35 -2.63
N PRO A 173 -3.29 -4.44 -1.85
CA PRO A 173 -3.37 -5.80 -2.35
C PRO A 173 -4.67 -6.08 -3.10
N SER A 174 -5.81 -5.71 -2.50
CA SER A 174 -7.13 -5.92 -3.11
C SER A 174 -7.30 -5.12 -4.38
N TYR A 175 -6.94 -3.83 -4.35
CA TYR A 175 -7.09 -2.95 -5.51
C TYR A 175 -6.19 -3.38 -6.67
N LEU A 176 -4.93 -3.69 -6.40
CA LEU A 176 -3.96 -4.11 -7.42
C LEU A 176 -4.31 -5.49 -8.00
N THR A 177 -4.75 -6.43 -7.16
CA THR A 177 -5.18 -7.76 -7.63
C THR A 177 -6.37 -7.63 -8.58
N GLY A 178 -7.40 -6.85 -8.22
CA GLY A 178 -8.56 -6.63 -9.09
C GLY A 178 -8.22 -5.90 -10.37
N ALA A 179 -7.38 -4.86 -10.29
CA ALA A 179 -7.01 -4.05 -11.44
C ALA A 179 -6.07 -4.76 -12.43
N LEU A 180 -5.20 -5.65 -11.96
CA LEU A 180 -4.16 -6.29 -12.79
C LEU A 180 -4.55 -7.70 -13.25
N PHE A 181 -5.26 -8.45 -12.42
CA PHE A 181 -5.58 -9.85 -12.70
C PHE A 181 -7.08 -10.10 -12.98
N GLY A 182 -7.94 -9.09 -12.72
CA GLY A 182 -9.37 -9.17 -12.99
C GLY A 182 -10.16 -9.95 -11.94
N ASP A 183 -11.42 -10.25 -12.27
CA ASP A 183 -12.40 -10.75 -11.29
C ASP A 183 -12.61 -12.28 -11.37
N ARG A 184 -11.96 -12.99 -12.31
CA ARG A 184 -12.24 -14.40 -12.57
C ARG A 184 -11.95 -15.30 -11.38
N GLU A 185 -10.77 -15.21 -10.80
CA GLU A 185 -10.34 -15.94 -9.59
C GLU A 185 -9.80 -14.98 -8.53
N PHE A 186 -10.40 -13.79 -8.45
CA PHE A 186 -9.95 -12.71 -7.58
C PHE A 186 -9.70 -13.15 -6.14
N GLY A 187 -10.66 -13.85 -5.52
CA GLY A 187 -10.53 -14.30 -4.12
C GLY A 187 -9.36 -15.23 -3.88
N THR A 188 -9.11 -16.15 -4.80
CA THR A 188 -7.99 -17.11 -4.70
C THR A 188 -6.64 -16.41 -4.89
N ILE A 189 -6.55 -15.52 -5.89
CA ILE A 189 -5.32 -14.77 -6.16
C ILE A 189 -5.02 -13.81 -5.00
N LEU A 190 -6.03 -13.08 -4.52
CA LEU A 190 -5.90 -12.18 -3.38
C LEU A 190 -5.49 -12.93 -2.11
N GLY A 191 -6.11 -14.08 -1.85
CA GLY A 191 -5.77 -14.92 -0.69
C GLY A 191 -4.29 -15.29 -0.68
N ILE A 192 -3.72 -15.68 -1.83
CA ILE A 192 -2.30 -16.00 -1.94
C ILE A 192 -1.43 -14.74 -1.78
N VAL A 193 -1.82 -13.62 -2.39
CA VAL A 193 -1.09 -12.35 -2.25
C VAL A 193 -1.07 -11.85 -0.80
N GLN A 194 -2.11 -12.12 -0.01
CA GLN A 194 -2.18 -11.72 1.40
C GLN A 194 -1.47 -12.67 2.38
N VAL A 195 -1.08 -13.86 1.94
CA VAL A 195 -0.26 -14.78 2.76
C VAL A 195 1.18 -14.27 2.87
N PHE A 196 1.64 -13.50 1.91
CA PHE A 196 2.96 -12.88 1.89
C PHE A 196 2.95 -11.53 2.60
#